data_b5ee0ef93ad43c251045e162d8e2a98c
#
_entry.id   b5ee0ef93ad43c251045e162d8e2a98c
#
_cell.length_a   1.000
_cell.length_b   1.000
_cell.length_c   1.000
_cell.angle_alpha   90.00
_cell.angle_beta   90.00
_cell.angle_gamma   90.00
#
_symmetry.space_group_name_H-M   'P 1'
#
loop_
_entity.id
_entity.type
_entity.pdbx_description
1 polymer ?
#
loop_
_entity_poly.entity_id
_entity_poly.type
_entity_poly.pdbx_seq_one_letter_code
_entity_poly.pdbx_strand_id
1 'polypeptide(L)'
;GPVAEGNVGGGTGMSCLGFKCGTGTASRRVIFGPTTNTVGVLVQANFGGSGDLLLMGVPVGRLLGRDGLTGAEAPKGPTGSVMIVVATDAPLSDRNLERLAARATIGLGRTGATAGNGSGDYVLAFSTSAAVRRPAGAPLLPSAELGNDAMNPLFAGVIEANPNPQLAQGEDFA
;
A
#
# COMPACT_ATOMS: atom_id res chain seq x y z
N GLY A 1 -14.63 9.88 3.00
CA GLY A 1 -15.03 9.51 4.35
C GLY A 1 -14.19 8.34 4.87
N PRO A 2 -14.32 7.95 6.13
CA PRO A 2 -13.58 6.81 6.68
C PRO A 2 -13.89 5.52 5.93
N VAL A 3 -12.88 4.67 5.77
CA VAL A 3 -13.00 3.35 5.16
C VAL A 3 -13.15 2.32 6.28
N ALA A 4 -14.12 1.42 6.15
CA ALA A 4 -14.22 0.29 7.06
C ALA A 4 -13.05 -0.67 6.79
N GLU A 5 -12.35 -1.06 7.86
CA GLU A 5 -11.13 -1.88 7.76
C GLU A 5 -11.35 -3.32 8.25
N GLY A 6 -10.40 -4.18 7.91
CA GLY A 6 -10.42 -5.58 8.27
C GLY A 6 -11.23 -6.46 7.31
N ASN A 7 -11.93 -7.42 7.85
CA ASN A 7 -12.65 -8.45 7.11
C ASN A 7 -14.06 -7.99 6.69
N VAL A 8 -14.11 -6.88 5.94
CA VAL A 8 -15.36 -6.23 5.50
C VAL A 8 -15.36 -6.01 3.99
N GLY A 9 -16.54 -5.98 3.41
CA GLY A 9 -16.70 -5.76 1.97
C GLY A 9 -15.84 -6.71 1.13
N GLY A 10 -15.07 -6.19 0.21
CA GLY A 10 -14.12 -6.95 -0.60
C GLY A 10 -13.00 -7.64 0.20
N GLY A 11 -12.77 -7.24 1.45
CA GLY A 11 -11.84 -7.90 2.36
C GLY A 11 -12.40 -9.14 3.05
N THR A 12 -13.71 -9.42 2.88
CA THR A 12 -14.36 -10.56 3.55
C THR A 12 -13.77 -11.89 3.09
N GLY A 13 -13.34 -12.72 4.06
CA GLY A 13 -12.76 -14.03 3.79
C GLY A 13 -11.30 -14.03 3.33
N MET A 14 -10.67 -12.85 3.20
CA MET A 14 -9.25 -12.74 2.84
C MET A 14 -8.33 -13.14 3.99
N SER A 15 -7.18 -13.70 3.64
CA SER A 15 -6.09 -14.02 4.57
C SER A 15 -4.76 -13.53 4.00
N CYS A 16 -3.84 -13.14 4.86
CA CYS A 16 -2.49 -12.83 4.46
C CYS A 16 -1.48 -13.27 5.51
N LEU A 17 -0.35 -13.79 5.02
CA LEU A 17 0.77 -14.23 5.86
C LEU A 17 0.32 -15.21 6.97
N GLY A 18 -0.72 -16.02 6.69
CA GLY A 18 -1.27 -17.01 7.64
C GLY A 18 -2.26 -16.45 8.66
N PHE A 19 -2.61 -15.17 8.56
CA PHE A 19 -3.57 -14.51 9.46
C PHE A 19 -4.82 -14.06 8.71
N LYS A 20 -5.88 -13.77 9.45
CA LYS A 20 -7.06 -13.13 8.91
C LYS A 20 -6.70 -11.73 8.44
N CYS A 21 -7.12 -11.36 7.24
CA CYS A 21 -6.73 -10.13 6.58
C CYS A 21 -7.94 -9.40 5.98
N GLY A 22 -7.70 -8.51 5.05
CA GLY A 22 -8.75 -7.77 4.36
C GLY A 22 -8.31 -6.38 3.95
N THR A 23 -9.15 -5.39 4.21
CA THR A 23 -8.91 -3.99 3.85
C THR A 23 -8.18 -3.26 4.98
N GLY A 24 -7.15 -2.49 4.64
CA GLY A 24 -6.46 -1.60 5.56
C GLY A 24 -6.11 -0.27 4.90
N THR A 25 -6.02 0.80 5.69
CA THR A 25 -5.64 2.12 5.22
C THR A 25 -4.59 2.76 6.12
N ALA A 26 -3.74 3.57 5.54
CA ALA A 26 -2.83 4.44 6.27
C ALA A 26 -2.52 5.69 5.47
N SER A 27 -2.09 6.75 6.15
CA SER A 27 -1.66 7.97 5.50
C SER A 27 -0.43 8.57 6.14
N ARG A 28 0.26 9.41 5.37
CA ARG A 28 1.41 10.18 5.85
C ARG A 28 1.31 11.61 5.35
N ARG A 29 1.59 12.54 6.24
CA ARG A 29 1.84 13.93 5.86
C ARG A 29 3.30 14.07 5.45
N VAL A 30 3.52 14.63 4.29
CA VAL A 30 4.83 14.77 3.66
C VAL A 30 5.13 16.24 3.48
N ILE A 31 6.22 16.70 4.06
CA ILE A 31 6.63 18.11 4.02
C ILE A 31 7.86 18.23 3.12
N PHE A 32 7.78 19.15 2.14
CA PHE A 32 8.95 19.57 1.37
C PHE A 32 8.85 21.06 1.07
N GLY A 33 9.87 21.79 1.48
CA GLY A 33 9.87 23.25 1.43
C GLY A 33 8.66 23.83 2.20
N PRO A 34 7.95 24.80 1.63
CA PRO A 34 6.78 25.41 2.26
C PRO A 34 5.49 24.58 2.09
N THR A 35 5.53 23.47 1.36
CA THR A 35 4.33 22.71 1.03
C THR A 35 4.22 21.46 1.91
N THR A 36 2.99 21.17 2.30
CA THR A 36 2.63 19.91 2.97
C THR A 36 1.63 19.20 2.09
N ASN A 37 1.93 17.95 1.75
CA ASN A 37 1.02 17.09 1.02
C ASN A 37 0.70 15.85 1.86
N THR A 38 -0.39 15.22 1.53
CA THR A 38 -0.79 13.95 2.12
C THR A 38 -0.64 12.85 1.08
N VAL A 39 -0.13 11.72 1.49
CA VAL A 39 -0.24 10.46 0.74
C VAL A 39 -1.03 9.47 1.57
N GLY A 40 -2.08 8.92 0.98
CA GLY A 40 -2.91 7.87 1.56
C GLY A 40 -2.75 6.58 0.77
N VAL A 41 -2.76 5.46 1.47
CA VAL A 41 -2.68 4.12 0.87
C VAL A 41 -3.82 3.28 1.42
N LEU A 42 -4.56 2.63 0.52
CA LEU A 42 -5.52 1.59 0.83
C LEU A 42 -4.99 0.27 0.28
N VAL A 43 -5.01 -0.76 1.09
CA VAL A 43 -4.60 -2.11 0.69
C VAL A 43 -5.75 -3.08 0.92
N GLN A 44 -6.03 -3.88 -0.08
CA GLN A 44 -6.89 -5.06 0.03
C GLN A 44 -5.99 -6.29 -0.11
N ALA A 45 -5.72 -6.93 1.02
CA ALA A 45 -4.66 -7.91 1.16
C ALA A 45 -5.21 -9.34 1.22
N ASN A 46 -4.66 -10.20 0.33
CA ASN A 46 -4.94 -11.63 0.30
C ASN A 46 -3.71 -12.36 -0.25
N PHE A 47 -2.63 -12.43 0.51
CA PHE A 47 -1.34 -12.92 0.00
C PHE A 47 -0.46 -13.57 1.08
N GLY A 48 0.56 -14.31 0.63
CA GLY A 48 1.67 -14.85 1.42
C GLY A 48 1.30 -16.01 2.35
N GLY A 49 2.30 -16.75 2.76
CA GLY A 49 2.21 -17.83 3.73
C GLY A 49 2.60 -17.40 5.15
N SER A 50 2.21 -18.18 6.16
CA SER A 50 2.51 -17.87 7.57
C SER A 50 4.01 -17.75 7.88
N GLY A 51 4.85 -18.51 7.19
CA GLY A 51 6.31 -18.46 7.35
C GLY A 51 6.98 -17.21 6.80
N ASP A 52 6.28 -16.46 5.95
CA ASP A 52 6.84 -15.29 5.25
C ASP A 52 6.75 -13.99 6.05
N LEU A 53 5.92 -13.97 7.11
CA LEU A 53 5.64 -12.77 7.87
C LEU A 53 6.89 -12.10 8.42
N LEU A 54 7.10 -10.85 8.01
CA LEU A 54 8.08 -9.92 8.57
C LEU A 54 7.38 -8.78 9.31
N LEU A 55 7.75 -8.54 10.56
CA LEU A 55 7.37 -7.37 11.34
C LEU A 55 8.62 -6.55 11.66
N MET A 56 8.72 -5.36 11.09
CA MET A 56 9.89 -4.48 11.26
C MET A 56 11.23 -5.19 10.98
N GLY A 57 11.24 -6.08 9.98
CA GLY A 57 12.42 -6.88 9.62
C GLY A 57 12.64 -8.15 10.46
N VAL A 58 11.86 -8.35 11.51
CA VAL A 58 11.91 -9.58 12.32
C VAL A 58 11.12 -10.68 11.64
N PRO A 59 11.68 -11.89 11.42
CA PRO A 59 11.00 -13.00 10.73
C PRO A 59 10.00 -13.71 11.67
N VAL A 60 8.95 -13.01 12.07
CA VAL A 60 7.96 -13.47 13.03
C VAL A 60 7.27 -14.75 12.56
N GLY A 61 6.97 -14.87 11.28
CA GLY A 61 6.37 -16.07 10.71
C GLY A 61 7.19 -17.34 10.95
N ARG A 62 8.53 -17.22 10.87
CA ARG A 62 9.43 -18.35 11.18
C ARG A 62 9.55 -18.61 12.68
N LEU A 63 9.52 -17.56 13.49
CA LEU A 63 9.63 -17.66 14.95
C LEU A 63 8.39 -18.31 15.57
N LEU A 64 7.21 -18.08 15.00
CA LEU A 64 5.96 -18.69 15.45
C LEU A 64 5.84 -20.17 15.02
N GLY A 65 6.72 -20.64 14.15
CA GLY A 65 6.69 -21.99 13.61
C GLY A 65 5.57 -22.19 12.57
N ARG A 66 5.62 -23.31 11.84
CA ARG A 66 4.61 -23.68 10.83
C ARG A 66 3.22 -23.90 11.43
N ASP A 67 3.20 -24.36 12.68
CA ASP A 67 2.00 -24.71 13.43
C ASP A 67 1.50 -23.53 14.30
N GLY A 68 2.00 -22.30 13.98
CA GLY A 68 1.66 -21.10 14.71
C GLY A 68 0.16 -20.99 14.97
N LEU A 69 -0.28 -19.98 15.64
CA LEU A 69 -1.62 -19.73 16.17
C LEU A 69 -2.83 -20.12 15.29
N THR A 70 -2.62 -20.54 14.05
CA THR A 70 -3.72 -20.84 13.11
C THR A 70 -4.06 -22.31 12.98
N GLY A 71 -3.21 -23.26 13.38
CA GLY A 71 -3.44 -24.71 13.23
C GLY A 71 -3.77 -25.17 11.79
N ALA A 72 -3.71 -24.28 10.82
CA ALA A 72 -4.01 -24.58 9.42
C ALA A 72 -2.72 -24.89 8.66
N GLU A 73 -2.73 -25.96 7.85
CA GLU A 73 -1.66 -26.19 6.89
C GLU A 73 -1.46 -24.94 6.02
N ALA A 74 -0.24 -24.44 6.00
CA ALA A 74 0.11 -23.32 5.12
C ALA A 74 -0.21 -23.73 3.67
N PRO A 75 -0.83 -22.87 2.86
CA PRO A 75 -1.04 -23.14 1.44
C PRO A 75 0.29 -23.55 0.79
N LYS A 76 0.27 -24.61 -0.01
CA LYS A 76 1.47 -25.09 -0.73
C LYS A 76 1.82 -24.11 -1.85
N GLY A 77 2.73 -23.19 -1.56
CA GLY A 77 3.25 -22.21 -2.50
C GLY A 77 2.70 -20.79 -2.30
N PRO A 78 3.32 -19.81 -2.96
CA PRO A 78 2.87 -18.41 -2.91
C PRO A 78 1.57 -18.28 -3.71
N THR A 79 0.47 -18.20 -3.00
CA THR A 79 -0.86 -17.95 -3.57
C THR A 79 -1.39 -16.64 -3.01
N GLY A 80 -2.17 -15.94 -3.82
CA GLY A 80 -2.85 -14.74 -3.36
C GLY A 80 -2.66 -13.57 -4.32
N SER A 81 -3.15 -12.43 -3.90
CA SER A 81 -3.11 -11.19 -4.68
C SER A 81 -3.27 -9.99 -3.75
N VAL A 82 -2.83 -8.83 -4.20
CA VAL A 82 -3.04 -7.60 -3.46
C VAL A 82 -3.50 -6.49 -4.41
N MET A 83 -4.48 -5.72 -3.96
CA MET A 83 -4.86 -4.46 -4.60
C MET A 83 -4.42 -3.31 -3.71
N ILE A 84 -3.65 -2.39 -4.28
CA ILE A 84 -3.18 -1.19 -3.57
C ILE A 84 -3.68 0.04 -4.31
N VAL A 85 -4.25 0.98 -3.59
CA VAL A 85 -4.63 2.29 -4.10
C VAL A 85 -3.85 3.36 -3.37
N VAL A 86 -3.13 4.18 -4.11
CA VAL A 86 -2.36 5.32 -3.61
C VAL A 86 -3.03 6.61 -4.04
N ALA A 87 -3.40 7.44 -3.09
CA ALA A 87 -3.98 8.75 -3.33
C ALA A 87 -3.08 9.85 -2.75
N THR A 88 -2.95 10.98 -3.45
CA THR A 88 -2.21 12.14 -2.92
C THR A 88 -2.85 13.44 -3.38
N ASP A 89 -2.68 14.50 -2.61
CA ASP A 89 -3.05 15.87 -3.00
C ASP A 89 -1.87 16.62 -3.65
N ALA A 90 -0.70 15.99 -3.75
CA ALA A 90 0.44 16.54 -4.48
C ALA A 90 0.16 16.65 -5.99
N PRO A 91 0.59 17.71 -6.67
CA PRO A 91 0.45 17.85 -8.11
C PRO A 91 1.45 16.93 -8.82
N LEU A 92 0.98 15.79 -9.30
CA LEU A 92 1.81 14.78 -9.97
C LEU A 92 1.30 14.51 -11.38
N SER A 93 2.23 14.40 -12.33
CA SER A 93 1.97 13.86 -13.66
C SER A 93 1.70 12.35 -13.61
N ASP A 94 1.19 11.80 -14.71
CA ASP A 94 1.03 10.36 -14.93
C ASP A 94 2.32 9.59 -14.69
N ARG A 95 3.45 10.07 -15.25
CA ARG A 95 4.77 9.50 -15.03
C ARG A 95 5.16 9.45 -13.55
N ASN A 96 4.91 10.52 -12.79
CA ASN A 96 5.26 10.56 -11.37
C ASN A 96 4.27 9.74 -10.53
N LEU A 97 3.02 9.61 -10.93
CA LEU A 97 2.04 8.69 -10.32
C LEU A 97 2.44 7.22 -10.52
N GLU A 98 2.91 6.84 -11.71
CA GLU A 98 3.45 5.50 -11.98
C GLU A 98 4.65 5.19 -11.09
N ARG A 99 5.60 6.14 -10.96
CA ARG A 99 6.75 6.00 -10.05
C ARG A 99 6.33 5.88 -8.59
N LEU A 100 5.28 6.60 -8.18
CA LEU A 100 4.74 6.52 -6.83
C LEU A 100 4.09 5.16 -6.59
N ALA A 101 3.29 4.67 -7.52
CA ALA A 101 2.67 3.34 -7.48
C ALA A 101 3.73 2.24 -7.34
N ALA A 102 4.81 2.30 -8.12
CA ALA A 102 5.89 1.33 -8.05
C ALA A 102 6.56 1.25 -6.66
N ARG A 103 6.52 2.29 -5.84
CA ARG A 103 7.07 2.27 -4.47
C ARG A 103 6.18 1.52 -3.47
N ALA A 104 4.89 1.42 -3.73
CA ALA A 104 4.00 0.63 -2.88
C ALA A 104 4.42 -0.85 -2.86
N THR A 105 4.93 -1.40 -3.95
CA THR A 105 5.42 -2.78 -4.00
C THR A 105 6.62 -3.02 -3.09
N ILE A 106 7.46 -1.98 -2.88
CA ILE A 106 8.57 -2.05 -1.93
C ILE A 106 8.03 -2.16 -0.49
N GLY A 107 7.01 -1.38 -0.15
CA GLY A 107 6.32 -1.48 1.13
C GLY A 107 5.74 -2.87 1.36
N LEU A 108 5.08 -3.42 0.34
CA LEU A 108 4.55 -4.78 0.37
C LEU A 108 5.65 -5.83 0.63
N GLY A 109 6.79 -5.73 -0.05
CA GLY A 109 7.94 -6.62 0.15
C GLY A 109 8.48 -6.60 1.59
N ARG A 110 8.37 -5.46 2.30
CA ARG A 110 8.81 -5.32 3.69
C ARG A 110 7.95 -6.14 4.68
N THR A 111 6.78 -6.57 4.27
CA THR A 111 5.91 -7.45 5.08
C THR A 111 6.25 -8.93 4.95
N GLY A 112 7.13 -9.28 4.01
CA GLY A 112 7.47 -10.65 3.66
C GLY A 112 6.82 -11.17 2.38
N ALA A 113 6.04 -10.34 1.69
CA ALA A 113 5.45 -10.72 0.41
C ALA A 113 6.54 -11.04 -0.63
N THR A 114 6.38 -12.16 -1.32
CA THR A 114 7.35 -12.66 -2.30
C THR A 114 6.95 -12.39 -3.75
N ALA A 115 5.73 -11.85 -3.98
CA ALA A 115 5.18 -11.61 -5.32
C ALA A 115 5.40 -12.81 -6.27
N GLY A 116 4.98 -14.00 -5.83
CA GLY A 116 5.20 -15.25 -6.57
C GLY A 116 4.42 -15.32 -7.88
N ASN A 117 4.74 -16.30 -8.73
CA ASN A 117 4.14 -16.45 -10.06
C ASN A 117 2.61 -16.55 -10.08
N GLY A 118 1.98 -16.96 -8.99
CA GLY A 118 0.51 -17.02 -8.85
C GLY A 118 -0.11 -15.74 -8.28
N SER A 119 0.68 -14.70 -7.97
CA SER A 119 0.22 -13.46 -7.36
C SER A 119 -0.23 -12.47 -8.43
N GLY A 120 -1.43 -11.91 -8.25
CA GLY A 120 -1.94 -10.79 -9.07
C GLY A 120 -1.89 -9.50 -8.27
N ASP A 121 -0.74 -8.81 -8.29
CA ASP A 121 -0.49 -7.62 -7.49
C ASP A 121 -0.67 -6.38 -8.36
N TYR A 122 -1.62 -5.52 -7.99
CA TYR A 122 -1.94 -4.31 -8.74
C TYR A 122 -1.85 -3.08 -7.86
N VAL A 123 -1.27 -2.02 -8.40
CA VAL A 123 -1.22 -0.73 -7.74
C VAL A 123 -1.80 0.34 -8.66
N LEU A 124 -2.76 1.10 -8.14
CA LEU A 124 -3.31 2.29 -8.78
C LEU A 124 -2.85 3.52 -8.01
N ALA A 125 -2.40 4.57 -8.70
CA ALA A 125 -2.10 5.85 -8.07
C ALA A 125 -2.84 6.99 -8.77
N PHE A 126 -3.34 7.95 -7.98
CA PHE A 126 -3.97 9.15 -8.53
C PHE A 126 -3.71 10.38 -7.64
N SER A 127 -3.82 11.55 -8.27
CA SER A 127 -3.76 12.84 -7.56
C SER A 127 -5.13 13.48 -7.47
N THR A 128 -5.45 14.01 -6.30
CA THR A 128 -6.65 14.81 -6.06
C THR A 128 -6.40 16.31 -6.28
N SER A 129 -5.15 16.71 -6.55
CA SER A 129 -4.77 18.10 -6.77
C SER A 129 -5.56 18.74 -7.91
N ALA A 130 -6.15 19.89 -7.64
CA ALA A 130 -6.83 20.67 -8.68
C ALA A 130 -5.86 21.17 -9.78
N ALA A 131 -4.59 21.35 -9.44
CA ALA A 131 -3.56 21.84 -10.37
C ALA A 131 -3.25 20.88 -11.54
N VAL A 132 -3.57 19.61 -11.38
CA VAL A 132 -3.34 18.60 -12.44
C VAL A 132 -4.63 18.18 -13.17
N ARG A 133 -5.76 18.78 -12.82
CA ARG A 133 -7.02 18.52 -13.54
C ARG A 133 -6.99 19.16 -14.90
N ARG A 134 -7.41 18.40 -15.90
CA ARG A 134 -7.46 18.84 -17.29
C ARG A 134 -8.86 19.35 -17.61
N PRO A 135 -9.03 20.63 -17.97
CA PRO A 135 -10.31 21.13 -18.44
C PRO A 135 -10.64 20.49 -19.81
N ALA A 136 -11.91 20.14 -20.01
CA ALA A 136 -12.36 19.60 -21.27
C ALA A 136 -12.25 20.66 -22.40
N GLY A 137 -11.80 20.24 -23.59
CA GLY A 137 -11.80 21.07 -24.79
C GLY A 137 -10.67 22.11 -24.90
N ALA A 138 -9.75 22.19 -23.97
CA ALA A 138 -8.59 23.07 -24.10
C ALA A 138 -7.55 22.51 -25.10
N PRO A 139 -7.12 23.27 -26.12
CA PRO A 139 -6.14 22.80 -27.09
C PRO A 139 -4.72 22.66 -26.52
N LEU A 140 -4.41 23.40 -25.47
CA LEU A 140 -3.16 23.34 -24.72
C LEU A 140 -3.50 23.18 -23.24
N LEU A 141 -2.87 22.20 -22.58
CA LEU A 141 -3.07 21.91 -21.18
C LEU A 141 -1.82 22.26 -20.40
N PRO A 142 -1.87 23.22 -19.45
CA PRO A 142 -0.78 23.43 -18.53
C PRO A 142 -0.62 22.16 -17.67
N SER A 143 0.60 21.73 -17.46
CA SER A 143 0.94 20.63 -16.56
C SER A 143 1.66 21.19 -15.35
N ALA A 144 1.05 21.09 -14.18
CA ALA A 144 1.73 21.31 -12.92
C ALA A 144 2.35 19.99 -12.48
N GLU A 145 3.63 19.99 -12.15
CA GLU A 145 4.32 18.77 -11.74
C GLU A 145 5.40 19.10 -10.71
N LEU A 146 5.48 18.24 -9.67
CA LEU A 146 6.62 18.29 -8.76
C LEU A 146 7.90 17.87 -9.45
N GLY A 147 8.98 18.62 -9.20
CA GLY A 147 10.32 18.24 -9.63
C GLY A 147 10.78 16.91 -9.02
N ASN A 148 11.70 16.22 -9.68
CA ASN A 148 12.16 14.88 -9.28
C ASN A 148 12.67 14.82 -7.83
N ASP A 149 13.38 15.84 -7.35
CA ASP A 149 13.95 15.84 -5.99
C ASP A 149 12.87 15.98 -4.92
N ALA A 150 11.75 16.65 -5.22
CA ALA A 150 10.61 16.77 -4.35
C ALA A 150 9.78 15.45 -4.21
N MET A 151 10.05 14.46 -5.04
CA MET A 151 9.38 13.17 -4.99
C MET A 151 9.87 12.25 -3.86
N ASN A 152 11.09 12.43 -3.36
CA ASN A 152 11.68 11.52 -2.39
C ASN A 152 10.86 11.37 -1.10
N PRO A 153 10.36 12.45 -0.46
CA PRO A 153 9.50 12.32 0.71
C PRO A 153 8.17 11.60 0.41
N LEU A 154 7.59 11.80 -0.79
CA LEU A 154 6.37 11.08 -1.20
C LEU A 154 6.63 9.58 -1.38
N PHE A 155 7.78 9.21 -1.95
CA PHE A 155 8.18 7.82 -2.09
C PHE A 155 8.36 7.13 -0.73
N ALA A 156 9.04 7.78 0.21
CA ALA A 156 9.17 7.29 1.56
C ALA A 156 7.79 7.14 2.23
N GLY A 157 6.95 8.17 2.10
CA GLY A 157 5.60 8.18 2.67
C GLY A 157 4.72 7.03 2.18
N VAL A 158 4.77 6.66 0.89
CA VAL A 158 4.03 5.52 0.34
C VAL A 158 4.55 4.20 0.90
N ILE A 159 5.88 4.03 0.98
CA ILE A 159 6.49 2.80 1.51
C ILE A 159 6.09 2.59 2.98
N GLU A 160 6.07 3.67 3.75
CA GLU A 160 5.73 3.65 5.17
C GLU A 160 4.22 3.56 5.44
N ALA A 161 3.40 4.17 4.56
CA ALA A 161 1.96 4.12 4.65
C ALA A 161 1.38 2.82 4.09
N ASN A 162 2.19 2.00 3.41
CA ASN A 162 1.69 0.70 2.97
C ASN A 162 1.40 -0.15 4.22
N PRO A 163 0.14 -0.30 4.60
CA PRO A 163 -0.20 -0.87 5.89
C PRO A 163 0.33 -2.30 5.95
N ASN A 164 1.13 -2.57 6.97
CA ASN A 164 1.29 -3.96 7.37
C ASN A 164 -0.11 -4.47 7.72
N PRO A 165 -0.64 -5.49 7.01
CA PRO A 165 -2.01 -5.96 7.19
C PRO A 165 -2.38 -6.35 8.62
N GLN A 166 -1.40 -6.41 9.49
CA GLN A 166 -1.55 -6.81 10.89
C GLN A 166 -1.61 -5.63 11.86
N LEU A 167 -1.21 -4.42 11.42
CA LEU A 167 -1.31 -3.21 12.24
C LEU A 167 -2.61 -2.42 11.96
N ALA A 168 -3.44 -2.87 11.03
CA ALA A 168 -4.77 -2.29 10.76
C ALA A 168 -5.80 -2.57 11.88
N GLN A 169 -5.38 -3.09 13.02
CA GLN A 169 -6.20 -3.17 14.22
C GLN A 169 -5.82 -2.06 15.20
N GLY A 170 -6.13 -0.83 14.81
CA GLY A 170 -6.41 0.26 15.73
C GLY A 170 -5.27 0.73 16.61
N GLU A 171 -4.26 1.40 16.03
CA GLU A 171 -3.59 2.49 16.74
C GLU A 171 -3.23 3.58 15.72
N ASP A 172 -3.87 4.72 15.89
CA ASP A 172 -3.47 5.98 15.28
C ASP A 172 -2.08 6.33 15.81
N PHE A 173 -1.06 6.14 14.99
CA PHE A 173 0.21 6.80 15.26
C PHE A 173 0.08 8.27 14.82
N ALA A 174 -0.12 9.12 15.81
CA ALA A 174 -0.08 10.57 15.70
C ALA A 174 1.31 11.08 15.31
#